data_7e55ae2bfd35e0a1130021669f476069
#
_entry.id   7e55ae2bfd35e0a1130021669f476069
#
_cell.length_a   1.000
_cell.length_b   1.000
_cell.length_c   1.000
_cell.angle_alpha   90.00
_cell.angle_beta   90.00
_cell.angle_gamma   90.00
#
_symmetry.space_group_name_H-M   'P 1'
#
loop_
_entity.id
_entity.type
_entity.pdbx_description
1 polymer ?
#
loop_
_entity_poly.entity_id
_entity_poly.type
_entity_poly.pdbx_seq_one_letter_code
_entity_poly.pdbx_strand_id
1 'polypeptide(L)'
;MARTEVLIAGAGPTGLVLALWLTRQGVGVRIIDRSAAPGTTSRALAVQARTLELYRQLDLSDTVIRGGRKVAAANLWARGEPAARIALARVGQRLTPYPFLEIYPQDEHEQLLLERLQQLGVSVERRTELVSFTDDGECVRARLRTPGDKEEIGEASYLAGCDGARSIVRDTLGTGFPGGTYRQVFYVADIEGAGPPMNGELHIDLDEADFLGVFPLAGAGRARLVGTVRDERAEHPESLRFEDVSQRAIGHLGLRVDKVNWFSTYHVHHRVAAHFSRGRVFLLGDASHIHSPVGGQGMNTGIGDAINLAWKLSAVLRGEAGQQLLATYEAERIGFAQRLVATTDRVFSLVAAQGKLADVVRTRLAPALLAGALALEPVRAYLFRTVSQIMVNYRGSALSAGAAGAVHGGDRLPWVAEGPTDNHATLRAIAWQGHVYGAAAEPLRAQCAAHGVPLQVFPWSAAYGAAGLERNALYLLRPDTYVAFADRAADPATLEHYFSERALRPQAAAR
;
A
#
# COMPACT_ATOMS: atom_id res chain seq x y z
N MET A 1 -30.33 -7.93 17.69
CA MET A 1 -29.62 -7.91 16.38
C MET A 1 -28.41 -8.84 16.46
N ALA A 2 -28.06 -9.54 15.39
CA ALA A 2 -26.87 -10.37 15.39
C ALA A 2 -25.63 -9.46 15.45
N ARG A 3 -24.72 -9.73 16.39
CA ARG A 3 -23.44 -9.04 16.52
C ARG A 3 -22.55 -9.45 15.34
N THR A 4 -22.00 -8.46 14.62
CA THR A 4 -20.97 -8.75 13.61
C THR A 4 -19.60 -8.86 14.27
N GLU A 5 -18.66 -9.59 13.65
CA GLU A 5 -17.30 -9.68 14.19
C GLU A 5 -16.52 -8.39 13.92
N VAL A 6 -16.56 -7.88 12.69
CA VAL A 6 -15.88 -6.63 12.32
C VAL A 6 -16.80 -5.71 11.54
N LEU A 7 -17.03 -4.51 12.06
CA LEU A 7 -17.67 -3.40 11.35
C LEU A 7 -16.57 -2.56 10.66
N ILE A 8 -16.71 -2.37 9.35
CA ILE A 8 -15.80 -1.55 8.54
C ILE A 8 -16.52 -0.30 8.09
N ALA A 9 -16.06 0.87 8.52
CA ALA A 9 -16.59 2.16 8.10
C ALA A 9 -15.74 2.72 6.95
N GLY A 10 -16.35 2.78 5.73
CA GLY A 10 -15.70 3.22 4.49
C GLY A 10 -15.38 2.07 3.55
N ALA A 11 -15.86 2.17 2.31
CA ALA A 11 -15.67 1.19 1.23
C ALA A 11 -14.78 1.73 0.10
N GLY A 12 -13.72 2.46 0.45
CA GLY A 12 -12.58 2.71 -0.42
C GLY A 12 -11.63 1.51 -0.50
N PRO A 13 -10.51 1.59 -1.24
CA PRO A 13 -9.59 0.45 -1.44
C PRO A 13 -9.14 -0.22 -0.13
N THR A 14 -8.84 0.56 0.90
CA THR A 14 -8.42 0.05 2.22
C THR A 14 -9.51 -0.81 2.88
N GLY A 15 -10.74 -0.30 2.96
CA GLY A 15 -11.86 -1.01 3.59
C GLY A 15 -12.27 -2.24 2.79
N LEU A 16 -12.27 -2.16 1.46
CA LEU A 16 -12.57 -3.29 0.57
C LEU A 16 -11.54 -4.42 0.69
N VAL A 17 -10.24 -4.09 0.75
CA VAL A 17 -9.18 -5.08 0.95
C VAL A 17 -9.26 -5.70 2.34
N LEU A 18 -9.55 -4.91 3.39
CA LEU A 18 -9.78 -5.44 4.73
C LEU A 18 -10.95 -6.44 4.75
N ALA A 19 -12.08 -6.08 4.13
CA ALA A 19 -13.25 -6.95 4.03
C ALA A 19 -12.92 -8.25 3.29
N LEU A 20 -12.24 -8.17 2.15
CA LEU A 20 -11.81 -9.33 1.36
C LEU A 20 -10.94 -10.29 2.16
N TRP A 21 -9.93 -9.76 2.86
CA TRP A 21 -9.02 -10.58 3.65
C TRP A 21 -9.72 -11.26 4.83
N LEU A 22 -10.54 -10.52 5.56
CA LEU A 22 -11.31 -11.06 6.68
C LEU A 22 -12.29 -12.13 6.22
N THR A 23 -13.04 -11.88 5.14
CA THR A 23 -14.00 -12.83 4.57
C THR A 23 -13.29 -14.09 4.07
N ARG A 24 -12.14 -13.98 3.40
CA ARG A 24 -11.32 -15.13 2.97
C ARG A 24 -10.83 -15.98 4.15
N GLN A 25 -10.75 -15.40 5.32
CA GLN A 25 -10.37 -16.08 6.57
C GLN A 25 -11.60 -16.49 7.40
N GLY A 26 -12.83 -16.38 6.86
CA GLY A 26 -14.07 -16.81 7.50
C GLY A 26 -14.54 -15.92 8.65
N VAL A 27 -14.07 -14.67 8.70
CA VAL A 27 -14.53 -13.65 9.67
C VAL A 27 -15.76 -12.95 9.13
N GLY A 28 -16.80 -12.82 9.94
CA GLY A 28 -18.05 -12.12 9.63
C GLY A 28 -17.84 -10.59 9.59
N VAL A 29 -18.02 -10.01 8.41
CA VAL A 29 -17.83 -8.56 8.20
C VAL A 29 -19.13 -7.88 7.84
N ARG A 30 -19.28 -6.64 8.33
CA ARG A 30 -20.24 -5.67 7.87
C ARG A 30 -19.48 -4.45 7.37
N ILE A 31 -19.63 -4.08 6.10
CA ILE A 31 -18.97 -2.93 5.51
C ILE A 31 -19.98 -1.90 5.07
N ILE A 32 -19.85 -0.67 5.56
CA ILE A 32 -20.75 0.45 5.33
C ILE A 32 -20.04 1.59 4.59
N ASP A 33 -20.77 2.34 3.79
CA ASP A 33 -20.26 3.57 3.18
C ASP A 33 -21.39 4.61 3.04
N ARG A 34 -21.08 5.87 3.39
CA ARG A 34 -22.02 6.98 3.30
C ARG A 34 -22.38 7.36 1.85
N SER A 35 -21.51 7.03 0.89
CA SER A 35 -21.71 7.33 -0.52
C SER A 35 -22.76 6.42 -1.13
N ALA A 36 -23.52 6.95 -2.10
CA ALA A 36 -24.57 6.20 -2.80
C ALA A 36 -23.99 5.14 -3.75
N ALA A 37 -22.78 5.36 -4.25
CA ALA A 37 -22.08 4.51 -5.22
C ALA A 37 -20.57 4.60 -5.02
N PRO A 38 -19.78 3.70 -5.61
CA PRO A 38 -18.34 3.87 -5.72
C PRO A 38 -17.98 5.19 -6.38
N GLY A 39 -16.77 5.71 -6.11
CA GLY A 39 -16.25 6.88 -6.81
C GLY A 39 -16.09 6.57 -8.31
N THR A 40 -16.53 7.50 -9.16
CA THR A 40 -16.37 7.42 -10.62
C THR A 40 -15.11 8.15 -11.10
N THR A 41 -14.43 8.82 -10.18
CA THR A 41 -13.20 9.58 -10.42
C THR A 41 -12.29 9.47 -9.22
N SER A 42 -11.00 9.36 -9.45
CA SER A 42 -10.06 9.19 -8.35
C SER A 42 -8.70 9.82 -8.64
N ARG A 43 -7.96 10.12 -7.59
CA ARG A 43 -6.62 10.72 -7.68
C ARG A 43 -5.53 9.67 -7.73
N ALA A 44 -5.71 8.53 -7.08
CA ALA A 44 -4.73 7.47 -7.07
C ALA A 44 -4.83 6.60 -8.33
N LEU A 45 -3.68 6.10 -8.78
CA LEU A 45 -3.58 5.28 -10.00
C LEU A 45 -2.41 4.29 -9.97
N ALA A 46 -1.49 4.43 -9.03
CA ALA A 46 -0.29 3.59 -8.99
C ALA A 46 -0.51 2.38 -8.08
N VAL A 47 -0.32 1.18 -8.60
CA VAL A 47 -0.28 -0.06 -7.81
C VAL A 47 1.18 -0.54 -7.76
N GLN A 48 1.72 -0.58 -6.55
CA GLN A 48 3.14 -0.89 -6.33
C GLN A 48 3.39 -2.40 -6.36
N ALA A 49 4.65 -2.78 -6.64
CA ALA A 49 5.03 -4.20 -6.71
C ALA A 49 4.66 -4.97 -5.43
N ARG A 50 4.85 -4.39 -4.24
CA ARG A 50 4.47 -5.04 -2.98
C ARG A 50 2.97 -5.32 -2.89
N THR A 51 2.13 -4.41 -3.34
CA THR A 51 0.67 -4.61 -3.40
C THR A 51 0.32 -5.74 -4.35
N LEU A 52 0.95 -5.81 -5.53
CA LEU A 52 0.73 -6.92 -6.47
C LEU A 52 1.18 -8.28 -5.90
N GLU A 53 2.28 -8.32 -5.13
CA GLU A 53 2.69 -9.54 -4.43
C GLU A 53 1.64 -10.02 -3.43
N LEU A 54 1.10 -9.10 -2.63
CA LEU A 54 0.04 -9.39 -1.66
C LEU A 54 -1.29 -9.74 -2.36
N TYR A 55 -1.56 -9.16 -3.50
CA TYR A 55 -2.75 -9.48 -4.31
C TYR A 55 -2.74 -10.87 -4.94
N ARG A 56 -1.57 -11.54 -5.02
CA ARG A 56 -1.52 -12.98 -5.36
C ARG A 56 -2.35 -13.81 -4.36
N GLN A 57 -2.44 -13.39 -3.11
CA GLN A 57 -3.21 -14.07 -2.06
C GLN A 57 -4.74 -13.93 -2.24
N LEU A 58 -5.18 -12.94 -3.03
CA LEU A 58 -6.59 -12.71 -3.38
C LEU A 58 -6.92 -13.12 -4.83
N ASP A 59 -5.94 -13.67 -5.57
CA ASP A 59 -6.02 -13.97 -7.00
C ASP A 59 -6.37 -12.74 -7.87
N LEU A 60 -5.92 -11.54 -7.42
CA LEU A 60 -6.22 -10.26 -8.08
C LEU A 60 -5.06 -9.71 -8.92
N SER A 61 -3.81 -10.11 -8.66
CA SER A 61 -2.63 -9.52 -9.30
C SER A 61 -2.70 -9.56 -10.83
N ASP A 62 -3.07 -10.71 -11.40
CA ASP A 62 -3.14 -10.88 -12.86
C ASP A 62 -4.28 -10.05 -13.48
N THR A 63 -5.38 -9.88 -12.75
CA THR A 63 -6.52 -9.09 -13.22
C THR A 63 -6.19 -7.60 -13.22
N VAL A 64 -5.55 -7.10 -12.15
CA VAL A 64 -5.04 -5.72 -12.09
C VAL A 64 -4.06 -5.45 -13.23
N ILE A 65 -3.11 -6.37 -13.46
CA ILE A 65 -2.10 -6.24 -14.52
C ILE A 65 -2.72 -6.27 -15.94
N ARG A 66 -3.77 -7.06 -16.15
CA ARG A 66 -4.46 -7.09 -17.45
C ARG A 66 -5.31 -5.86 -17.70
N GLY A 67 -5.93 -5.30 -16.65
CA GLY A 67 -6.77 -4.10 -16.73
C GLY A 67 -5.98 -2.79 -16.78
N GLY A 68 -4.77 -2.79 -16.20
CA GLY A 68 -3.95 -1.61 -16.07
C GLY A 68 -2.92 -1.41 -17.19
N ARG A 69 -1.95 -0.55 -16.90
CA ARG A 69 -0.84 -0.22 -17.80
C ARG A 69 0.50 -0.40 -17.10
N LYS A 70 1.34 -1.32 -17.59
CA LYS A 70 2.71 -1.49 -17.10
C LYS A 70 3.59 -0.34 -17.55
N VAL A 71 4.19 0.37 -16.60
CA VAL A 71 5.18 1.40 -16.86
C VAL A 71 6.56 0.83 -16.54
N ALA A 72 7.34 0.58 -17.60
CA ALA A 72 8.66 -0.03 -17.50
C ALA A 72 9.79 0.98 -17.26
N ALA A 73 9.54 2.26 -17.51
CA ALA A 73 10.51 3.33 -17.31
C ALA A 73 9.86 4.64 -16.87
N ALA A 74 10.64 5.44 -16.14
CA ALA A 74 10.31 6.82 -15.79
C ALA A 74 11.34 7.76 -16.39
N ASN A 75 10.86 8.84 -17.00
CA ASN A 75 11.65 9.89 -17.64
C ASN A 75 11.56 11.17 -16.83
N LEU A 76 12.70 11.72 -16.46
CA LEU A 76 12.80 13.02 -15.81
C LEU A 76 13.19 14.06 -16.86
N TRP A 77 12.45 15.17 -16.86
CA TRP A 77 12.69 16.33 -17.69
C TRP A 77 13.00 17.53 -16.82
N ALA A 78 13.80 18.43 -17.33
CA ALA A 78 14.06 19.70 -16.69
C ALA A 78 14.05 20.80 -17.76
N ARG A 79 13.13 21.76 -17.64
CA ARG A 79 12.93 22.85 -18.61
C ARG A 79 12.62 22.35 -20.03
N GLY A 80 11.91 21.26 -20.16
CA GLY A 80 11.57 20.67 -21.45
C GLY A 80 12.69 19.83 -22.10
N GLU A 81 13.83 19.68 -21.42
CA GLU A 81 14.93 18.82 -21.90
C GLU A 81 14.99 17.51 -21.12
N PRO A 82 15.23 16.37 -21.77
CA PRO A 82 15.43 15.11 -21.09
C PRO A 82 16.65 15.13 -20.15
N ALA A 83 16.44 14.86 -18.86
CA ALA A 83 17.49 14.92 -17.85
C ALA A 83 17.94 13.52 -17.41
N ALA A 84 17.02 12.58 -17.23
CA ALA A 84 17.34 11.19 -16.84
C ALA A 84 16.23 10.22 -17.26
N ARG A 85 16.60 8.94 -17.46
CA ARG A 85 15.65 7.83 -17.67
C ARG A 85 16.00 6.66 -16.77
N ILE A 86 15.02 6.19 -16.02
CA ILE A 86 15.13 5.05 -15.10
C ILE A 86 14.36 3.88 -15.70
N ALA A 87 15.08 2.85 -16.14
CA ALA A 87 14.49 1.61 -16.61
C ALA A 87 14.11 0.73 -15.40
N LEU A 88 12.87 0.85 -14.90
CA LEU A 88 12.37 0.14 -13.72
C LEU A 88 12.49 -1.37 -13.86
N ALA A 89 12.16 -1.91 -15.03
CA ALA A 89 12.23 -3.34 -15.33
C ALA A 89 13.63 -3.93 -15.08
N ARG A 90 14.69 -3.22 -15.48
CA ARG A 90 16.08 -3.67 -15.28
C ARG A 90 16.48 -3.72 -13.82
N VAL A 91 16.00 -2.74 -13.03
CA VAL A 91 16.36 -2.60 -11.61
C VAL A 91 15.61 -3.61 -10.74
N GLY A 92 14.33 -3.83 -11.00
CA GLY A 92 13.44 -4.68 -10.21
C GLY A 92 13.54 -6.18 -10.53
N GLN A 93 14.16 -6.56 -11.65
CA GLN A 93 14.11 -7.90 -12.25
C GLN A 93 14.57 -9.05 -11.33
N ARG A 94 15.43 -8.76 -10.34
CA ARG A 94 15.90 -9.71 -9.32
C ARG A 94 15.29 -9.50 -7.95
N LEU A 95 14.35 -8.57 -7.81
CA LEU A 95 13.82 -8.14 -6.51
C LEU A 95 12.37 -8.54 -6.32
N THR A 96 11.61 -8.68 -7.41
CA THR A 96 10.16 -8.92 -7.37
C THR A 96 9.69 -9.51 -8.71
N PRO A 97 8.60 -10.30 -8.72
CA PRO A 97 7.95 -10.74 -9.97
C PRO A 97 7.30 -9.59 -10.74
N TYR A 98 7.21 -8.39 -10.16
CA TYR A 98 6.56 -7.21 -10.72
C TYR A 98 7.53 -6.02 -10.84
N PRO A 99 8.57 -6.10 -11.73
CA PRO A 99 9.61 -5.08 -11.84
C PRO A 99 9.15 -3.86 -12.67
N PHE A 100 7.97 -3.34 -12.41
CA PHE A 100 7.36 -2.21 -13.10
C PHE A 100 6.43 -1.44 -12.16
N LEU A 101 6.04 -0.25 -12.54
CA LEU A 101 4.94 0.47 -11.90
C LEU A 101 3.66 0.11 -12.67
N GLU A 102 2.66 -0.40 -11.96
CA GLU A 102 1.34 -0.64 -12.55
C GLU A 102 0.46 0.59 -12.41
N ILE A 103 -0.06 1.08 -13.51
CA ILE A 103 -1.03 2.18 -13.52
C ILE A 103 -2.42 1.57 -13.69
N TYR A 104 -3.18 1.61 -12.63
CA TYR A 104 -4.56 1.11 -12.57
C TYR A 104 -5.41 2.10 -11.77
N PRO A 105 -6.27 2.92 -12.41
CA PRO A 105 -7.05 3.95 -11.74
C PRO A 105 -7.85 3.41 -10.56
N GLN A 106 -7.92 4.19 -9.48
CA GLN A 106 -8.53 3.74 -8.22
C GLN A 106 -10.02 3.40 -8.38
N ASP A 107 -10.75 4.10 -9.23
CA ASP A 107 -12.16 3.83 -9.52
C ASP A 107 -12.35 2.45 -10.16
N GLU A 108 -11.54 2.09 -11.15
CA GLU A 108 -11.52 0.73 -11.73
C GLU A 108 -11.06 -0.31 -10.68
N HIS A 109 -10.11 0.07 -9.84
CA HIS A 109 -9.61 -0.78 -8.77
C HIS A 109 -10.68 -1.05 -7.70
N GLU A 110 -11.41 -0.03 -7.26
CA GLU A 110 -12.54 -0.17 -6.33
C GLU A 110 -13.63 -1.07 -6.92
N GLN A 111 -13.93 -0.92 -8.20
CA GLN A 111 -14.92 -1.77 -8.88
C GLN A 111 -14.49 -3.24 -8.86
N LEU A 112 -13.23 -3.54 -9.20
CA LEU A 112 -12.69 -4.90 -9.15
C LEU A 112 -12.78 -5.51 -7.73
N LEU A 113 -12.41 -4.73 -6.70
CA LEU A 113 -12.47 -5.18 -5.31
C LEU A 113 -13.92 -5.43 -4.85
N LEU A 114 -14.86 -4.58 -5.27
CA LEU A 114 -16.29 -4.75 -5.00
C LEU A 114 -16.85 -6.01 -5.63
N GLU A 115 -16.56 -6.25 -6.91
CA GLU A 115 -16.98 -7.46 -7.62
C GLU A 115 -16.44 -8.72 -6.94
N ARG A 116 -15.18 -8.68 -6.51
CA ARG A 116 -14.57 -9.80 -5.80
C ARG A 116 -15.23 -10.04 -4.44
N LEU A 117 -15.56 -8.97 -3.71
CA LEU A 117 -16.23 -9.05 -2.42
C LEU A 117 -17.65 -9.62 -2.55
N GLN A 118 -18.40 -9.20 -3.58
CA GLN A 118 -19.72 -9.72 -3.91
C GLN A 118 -19.69 -11.21 -4.27
N GLN A 119 -18.66 -11.66 -5.00
CA GLN A 119 -18.46 -13.09 -5.28
C GLN A 119 -18.26 -13.94 -4.01
N LEU A 120 -17.78 -13.32 -2.94
CA LEU A 120 -17.65 -13.95 -1.61
C LEU A 120 -18.93 -13.80 -0.75
N GLY A 121 -20.01 -13.26 -1.32
CA GLY A 121 -21.30 -13.11 -0.64
C GLY A 121 -21.40 -11.90 0.29
N VAL A 122 -20.46 -10.96 0.24
CA VAL A 122 -20.48 -9.74 1.06
C VAL A 122 -20.81 -8.53 0.19
N SER A 123 -21.76 -7.72 0.61
CA SER A 123 -22.17 -6.49 -0.07
C SER A 123 -21.89 -5.27 0.79
N VAL A 124 -21.49 -4.18 0.16
CA VAL A 124 -21.31 -2.88 0.82
C VAL A 124 -22.69 -2.24 1.06
N GLU A 125 -22.98 -1.89 2.31
CA GLU A 125 -24.17 -1.11 2.67
C GLU A 125 -23.94 0.36 2.32
N ARG A 126 -24.41 0.77 1.16
CA ARG A 126 -24.32 2.15 0.66
C ARG A 126 -25.34 3.06 1.32
N ARG A 127 -25.07 4.39 1.31
CA ARG A 127 -25.88 5.41 2.02
C ARG A 127 -26.07 5.09 3.49
N THR A 128 -25.07 4.39 4.07
CA THR A 128 -25.06 4.04 5.49
C THR A 128 -23.85 4.71 6.13
N GLU A 129 -24.13 5.63 7.04
CA GLU A 129 -23.13 6.49 7.68
C GLU A 129 -22.95 6.09 9.14
N LEU A 130 -21.71 5.97 9.58
CA LEU A 130 -21.38 5.90 11.00
C LEU A 130 -21.53 7.30 11.60
N VAL A 131 -22.48 7.46 12.55
CA VAL A 131 -22.74 8.75 13.21
C VAL A 131 -21.90 8.88 14.48
N SER A 132 -21.85 7.83 15.28
CA SER A 132 -21.05 7.76 16.50
C SER A 132 -20.86 6.30 16.92
N PHE A 133 -19.97 6.07 17.86
CA PHE A 133 -19.80 4.76 18.49
C PHE A 133 -19.32 4.88 19.93
N THR A 134 -19.49 3.78 20.68
CA THR A 134 -18.91 3.59 22.02
C THR A 134 -18.25 2.23 22.08
N ASP A 135 -17.08 2.14 22.72
CA ASP A 135 -16.38 0.90 23.04
C ASP A 135 -16.51 0.69 24.55
N ASP A 136 -17.18 -0.37 24.97
CA ASP A 136 -17.37 -0.71 26.39
C ASP A 136 -16.35 -1.75 26.91
N GLY A 137 -15.37 -2.10 26.06
CA GLY A 137 -14.35 -3.11 26.34
C GLY A 137 -14.75 -4.53 25.96
N GLU A 138 -16.06 -4.83 25.78
CA GLU A 138 -16.57 -6.12 25.31
C GLU A 138 -17.01 -6.07 23.86
N CYS A 139 -17.59 -4.95 23.44
CA CYS A 139 -18.01 -4.72 22.06
C CYS A 139 -18.01 -3.23 21.72
N VAL A 140 -18.09 -2.95 20.41
CA VAL A 140 -18.34 -1.61 19.89
C VAL A 140 -19.83 -1.51 19.53
N ARG A 141 -20.52 -0.50 20.08
CA ARG A 141 -21.88 -0.12 19.69
C ARG A 141 -21.81 1.09 18.78
N ALA A 142 -22.21 0.90 17.54
CA ALA A 142 -22.18 1.90 16.48
C ALA A 142 -23.60 2.40 16.19
N ARG A 143 -23.80 3.74 16.25
CA ARG A 143 -25.00 4.38 15.76
C ARG A 143 -24.81 4.69 14.29
N LEU A 144 -25.65 4.09 13.47
CA LEU A 144 -25.65 4.19 12.03
C LEU A 144 -26.84 4.96 11.53
N ARG A 145 -26.65 5.79 10.52
CA ARG A 145 -27.72 6.39 9.73
C ARG A 145 -27.83 5.61 8.43
N THR A 146 -29.00 4.98 8.22
CA THR A 146 -29.29 4.15 7.06
C THR A 146 -30.17 4.89 6.04
N PRO A 147 -30.40 4.35 4.83
CA PRO A 147 -31.26 4.98 3.84
C PRO A 147 -32.63 5.40 4.39
N GLY A 148 -33.03 6.63 4.07
CA GLY A 148 -34.30 7.24 4.57
C GLY A 148 -34.16 7.85 5.96
N ASP A 149 -32.91 8.23 6.37
CA ASP A 149 -32.59 8.88 7.65
C ASP A 149 -33.01 8.07 8.89
N LYS A 150 -33.09 6.76 8.76
CA LYS A 150 -33.37 5.87 9.88
C LYS A 150 -32.09 5.64 10.71
N GLU A 151 -32.23 5.71 12.02
CA GLU A 151 -31.15 5.35 12.93
C GLU A 151 -31.22 3.87 13.31
N GLU A 152 -30.05 3.24 13.36
CA GLU A 152 -29.86 1.85 13.75
C GLU A 152 -28.67 1.77 14.72
N ILE A 153 -28.77 0.91 15.72
CA ILE A 153 -27.65 0.54 16.59
C ILE A 153 -27.11 -0.82 16.12
N GLY A 154 -25.87 -0.82 15.62
CA GLY A 154 -25.14 -2.04 15.28
C GLY A 154 -24.15 -2.41 16.38
N GLU A 155 -23.96 -3.70 16.63
CA GLU A 155 -22.91 -4.20 17.55
C GLU A 155 -21.85 -4.94 16.77
N ALA A 156 -20.56 -4.71 17.13
CA ALA A 156 -19.42 -5.38 16.54
C ALA A 156 -18.38 -5.75 17.59
N SER A 157 -17.62 -6.82 17.34
CA SER A 157 -16.47 -7.13 18.20
C SER A 157 -15.35 -6.13 18.02
N TYR A 158 -15.16 -5.62 16.80
CA TYR A 158 -14.17 -4.60 16.44
C TYR A 158 -14.72 -3.62 15.41
N LEU A 159 -14.22 -2.38 15.42
CA LEU A 159 -14.51 -1.34 14.44
C LEU A 159 -13.21 -0.95 13.70
N ALA A 160 -13.26 -0.97 12.37
CA ALA A 160 -12.19 -0.50 11.51
C ALA A 160 -12.61 0.78 10.79
N GLY A 161 -11.98 1.91 11.11
CA GLY A 161 -12.16 3.21 10.46
C GLY A 161 -11.32 3.28 9.19
N CYS A 162 -11.95 3.04 8.04
CA CYS A 162 -11.44 3.20 6.69
C CYS A 162 -12.13 4.38 5.98
N ASP A 163 -12.64 5.35 6.74
CA ASP A 163 -13.57 6.42 6.36
C ASP A 163 -12.86 7.68 5.83
N GLY A 164 -11.57 7.54 5.51
CA GLY A 164 -10.80 8.51 4.74
C GLY A 164 -10.35 9.72 5.54
N ALA A 165 -9.88 10.75 4.83
CA ALA A 165 -9.24 11.93 5.40
C ALA A 165 -10.09 12.69 6.43
N ARG A 166 -11.42 12.64 6.30
CA ARG A 166 -12.40 13.27 7.22
C ARG A 166 -13.05 12.20 8.10
N SER A 167 -12.22 11.39 8.73
CA SER A 167 -12.63 10.24 9.52
C SER A 167 -13.38 10.63 10.80
N ILE A 168 -14.65 10.21 10.89
CA ILE A 168 -15.45 10.31 12.11
C ILE A 168 -14.91 9.34 13.19
N VAL A 169 -14.34 8.21 12.78
CA VAL A 169 -13.74 7.24 13.72
C VAL A 169 -12.55 7.86 14.42
N ARG A 170 -11.61 8.48 13.68
CA ARG A 170 -10.47 9.20 14.26
C ARG A 170 -10.90 10.33 15.19
N ASP A 171 -11.86 11.15 14.75
CA ASP A 171 -12.32 12.31 15.50
C ASP A 171 -13.03 11.88 16.79
N THR A 172 -13.82 10.80 16.78
CA THR A 172 -14.46 10.23 17.96
C THR A 172 -13.43 9.62 18.95
N LEU A 173 -12.38 8.99 18.45
CA LEU A 173 -11.28 8.48 19.28
C LEU A 173 -10.48 9.60 19.95
N GLY A 174 -10.54 10.83 19.44
CA GLY A 174 -9.80 11.97 19.97
C GLY A 174 -8.28 11.82 19.88
N THR A 175 -7.79 11.00 18.93
CA THR A 175 -6.35 10.72 18.77
C THR A 175 -5.57 11.89 18.16
N GLY A 176 -6.27 12.90 17.58
CA GLY A 176 -5.65 13.99 16.86
C GLY A 176 -5.09 13.58 15.49
N PHE A 177 -4.72 14.58 14.68
CA PHE A 177 -4.18 14.37 13.35
C PHE A 177 -3.07 15.38 13.05
N PRO A 178 -1.95 15.33 13.78
CA PRO A 178 -0.85 16.28 13.64
C PRO A 178 -0.24 16.24 12.25
N GLY A 179 0.24 17.41 11.79
CA GLY A 179 0.83 17.62 10.49
C GLY A 179 0.41 18.97 9.89
N GLY A 180 0.47 19.10 8.58
CA GLY A 180 0.18 20.33 7.88
C GLY A 180 -0.54 20.15 6.56
N THR A 181 -0.71 21.28 5.88
CA THR A 181 -1.25 21.39 4.52
C THR A 181 -0.28 22.21 3.70
N TYR A 182 0.08 21.75 2.52
CA TYR A 182 0.91 22.52 1.62
C TYR A 182 0.13 23.70 1.04
N ARG A 183 0.82 24.80 0.77
CA ARG A 183 0.21 25.99 0.14
C ARG A 183 -0.16 25.73 -1.31
N GLN A 184 0.62 24.91 -2.00
CA GLN A 184 0.41 24.58 -3.40
C GLN A 184 -0.89 23.80 -3.59
N VAL A 185 -1.64 24.21 -4.59
CA VAL A 185 -2.79 23.47 -5.11
C VAL A 185 -2.31 22.52 -6.19
N PHE A 186 -2.74 21.29 -6.14
CA PHE A 186 -2.53 20.32 -7.20
C PHE A 186 -3.75 20.21 -8.08
N TYR A 187 -3.51 19.86 -9.33
CA TYR A 187 -4.56 19.41 -10.23
C TYR A 187 -4.30 17.99 -10.70
N VAL A 188 -5.38 17.33 -11.07
CA VAL A 188 -5.35 16.09 -11.82
C VAL A 188 -6.28 16.22 -13.01
N ALA A 189 -5.85 15.74 -14.19
CA ALA A 189 -6.64 15.76 -15.40
C ALA A 189 -6.48 14.45 -16.18
N ASP A 190 -7.59 13.84 -16.56
CA ASP A 190 -7.59 12.73 -17.51
C ASP A 190 -7.80 13.28 -18.90
N ILE A 191 -6.85 13.00 -19.79
CA ILE A 191 -6.79 13.57 -21.12
C ILE A 191 -6.73 12.50 -22.21
N GLU A 192 -7.13 12.94 -23.41
CA GLU A 192 -6.74 12.33 -24.69
C GLU A 192 -5.80 13.30 -25.40
N GLY A 193 -4.73 12.79 -25.99
CA GLY A 193 -3.73 13.66 -26.62
C GLY A 193 -2.65 12.87 -27.35
N ALA A 194 -1.68 13.64 -27.86
CA ALA A 194 -0.56 13.10 -28.63
C ALA A 194 0.74 13.87 -28.30
N GLY A 195 1.87 13.27 -28.60
CA GLY A 195 3.20 13.88 -28.43
C GLY A 195 4.20 12.91 -27.81
N PRO A 196 5.46 13.32 -27.64
CA PRO A 196 6.54 12.48 -27.13
C PRO A 196 6.24 11.78 -25.79
N PRO A 197 5.55 12.42 -24.80
CA PRO A 197 5.28 11.78 -23.53
C PRO A 197 4.13 10.76 -23.56
N MET A 198 3.47 10.59 -24.70
CA MET A 198 2.40 9.59 -24.90
C MET A 198 2.95 8.23 -25.35
N ASN A 199 4.20 7.92 -25.06
CA ASN A 199 4.92 6.70 -25.44
C ASN A 199 4.65 5.48 -24.51
N GLY A 200 3.80 5.65 -23.47
CA GLY A 200 3.48 4.60 -22.51
C GLY A 200 4.45 4.50 -21.32
N GLU A 201 5.39 5.43 -21.19
CA GLU A 201 6.27 5.58 -20.03
C GLU A 201 5.76 6.72 -19.12
N LEU A 202 6.24 6.76 -17.88
CA LEU A 202 6.02 7.89 -16.97
C LEU A 202 6.94 9.04 -17.34
N HIS A 203 6.40 10.23 -17.46
CA HIS A 203 7.19 11.46 -17.64
C HIS A 203 6.94 12.42 -16.49
N ILE A 204 8.01 13.00 -15.96
CA ILE A 204 7.97 14.00 -14.88
C ILE A 204 8.79 15.19 -15.35
N ASP A 205 8.16 16.35 -15.51
CA ASP A 205 8.83 17.61 -15.81
C ASP A 205 8.95 18.46 -14.56
N LEU A 206 10.15 18.97 -14.33
CA LEU A 206 10.50 19.92 -13.27
C LEU A 206 10.87 21.26 -13.92
N ASP A 207 9.99 22.24 -13.81
CA ASP A 207 10.25 23.61 -14.25
C ASP A 207 10.43 24.57 -13.05
N GLU A 208 10.71 25.83 -13.31
CA GLU A 208 11.01 26.87 -12.30
C GLU A 208 9.87 27.07 -11.29
N ALA A 209 8.63 26.90 -11.71
CA ALA A 209 7.46 27.09 -10.86
C ALA A 209 6.44 25.95 -10.94
N ASP A 210 6.61 25.02 -11.87
CA ASP A 210 5.60 24.02 -12.19
C ASP A 210 6.18 22.61 -12.09
N PHE A 211 5.35 21.70 -11.60
CA PHE A 211 5.57 20.25 -11.66
C PHE A 211 4.50 19.67 -12.57
N LEU A 212 4.89 18.79 -13.47
CA LEU A 212 3.96 18.03 -14.29
C LEU A 212 4.39 16.56 -14.39
N GLY A 213 3.52 15.64 -13.94
CA GLY A 213 3.62 14.22 -14.19
C GLY A 213 2.63 13.79 -15.25
N VAL A 214 3.08 13.01 -16.25
CA VAL A 214 2.25 12.40 -17.29
C VAL A 214 2.26 10.90 -17.07
N PHE A 215 1.14 10.35 -16.64
CA PHE A 215 0.96 8.94 -16.34
C PHE A 215 0.13 8.30 -17.46
N PRO A 216 0.67 7.29 -18.19
CA PRO A 216 -0.09 6.63 -19.24
C PRO A 216 -1.27 5.85 -18.64
N LEU A 217 -2.45 6.00 -19.22
CA LEU A 217 -3.63 5.20 -18.91
C LEU A 217 -3.81 4.05 -19.91
N ALA A 218 -4.67 3.10 -19.61
CA ALA A 218 -5.08 2.07 -20.55
C ALA A 218 -5.80 2.71 -21.75
N GLY A 219 -5.52 2.20 -22.96
CA GLY A 219 -5.99 2.78 -24.21
C GLY A 219 -4.96 3.70 -24.89
N ALA A 220 -5.06 3.82 -26.21
CA ALA A 220 -4.16 4.65 -26.99
C ALA A 220 -4.47 6.13 -26.80
N GLY A 221 -3.42 6.96 -26.68
CA GLY A 221 -3.57 8.41 -26.56
C GLY A 221 -4.20 8.91 -25.26
N ARG A 222 -4.31 8.07 -24.22
CA ARG A 222 -4.87 8.44 -22.91
C ARG A 222 -3.79 8.58 -21.84
N ALA A 223 -3.86 9.64 -21.06
CA ALA A 223 -2.97 9.86 -19.93
C ALA A 223 -3.69 10.60 -18.80
N ARG A 224 -3.16 10.45 -17.58
CA ARG A 224 -3.47 11.29 -16.42
C ARG A 224 -2.34 12.26 -16.20
N LEU A 225 -2.67 13.53 -16.17
CA LEU A 225 -1.79 14.60 -15.76
C LEU A 225 -1.94 14.85 -14.27
N VAL A 226 -0.82 15.02 -13.58
CA VAL A 226 -0.79 15.49 -12.18
C VAL A 226 0.19 16.64 -12.14
N GLY A 227 -0.27 17.82 -11.75
CA GLY A 227 0.57 19.00 -11.75
C GLY A 227 0.23 19.97 -10.62
N THR A 228 1.02 21.05 -10.52
CA THR A 228 0.80 22.13 -9.56
C THR A 228 0.16 23.34 -10.23
N VAL A 229 -0.67 24.06 -9.48
CA VAL A 229 -1.23 25.35 -9.86
C VAL A 229 -0.39 26.45 -9.22
N ARG A 230 -0.07 27.51 -9.96
CA ARG A 230 0.68 28.67 -9.45
C ARG A 230 -0.10 29.40 -8.36
N ASP A 231 0.60 29.88 -7.33
CA ASP A 231 0.05 30.53 -6.14
C ASP A 231 -0.91 31.70 -6.48
N GLU A 232 -0.66 32.43 -7.55
CA GLU A 232 -1.47 33.57 -8.00
C GLU A 232 -2.91 33.19 -8.38
N ARG A 233 -3.16 31.91 -8.67
CA ARG A 233 -4.48 31.38 -9.05
C ARG A 233 -5.04 30.40 -8.00
N ALA A 234 -4.33 30.17 -6.90
CA ALA A 234 -4.67 29.16 -5.90
C ALA A 234 -5.71 29.63 -4.85
N GLU A 235 -6.12 30.93 -4.89
CA GLU A 235 -7.07 31.48 -3.90
C GLU A 235 -8.46 30.84 -3.99
N HIS A 236 -8.87 30.43 -5.19
CA HIS A 236 -10.17 29.78 -5.45
C HIS A 236 -10.01 28.49 -6.27
N PRO A 237 -9.40 27.42 -5.71
CA PRO A 237 -9.07 26.21 -6.45
C PRO A 237 -10.30 25.51 -7.05
N GLU A 238 -11.48 25.65 -6.44
CA GLU A 238 -12.74 25.07 -6.90
C GLU A 238 -13.26 25.71 -8.20
N SER A 239 -12.84 26.92 -8.54
CA SER A 239 -13.25 27.64 -9.76
C SER A 239 -12.32 27.38 -10.94
N LEU A 240 -11.16 26.76 -10.73
CA LEU A 240 -10.16 26.53 -11.76
C LEU A 240 -10.63 25.50 -12.79
N ARG A 241 -10.29 25.75 -14.04
CA ARG A 241 -10.46 24.87 -15.20
C ARG A 241 -9.10 24.42 -15.73
N PHE A 242 -9.10 23.44 -16.60
CA PHE A 242 -7.87 22.93 -17.21
C PHE A 242 -7.12 24.00 -18.01
N GLU A 243 -7.83 24.95 -18.61
CA GLU A 243 -7.22 26.07 -19.35
C GLU A 243 -6.45 27.04 -18.43
N ASP A 244 -6.76 27.03 -17.13
CA ASP A 244 -6.12 27.89 -16.14
C ASP A 244 -4.80 27.33 -15.60
N VAL A 245 -4.50 26.02 -15.83
CA VAL A 245 -3.23 25.43 -15.43
C VAL A 245 -2.10 25.85 -16.39
N SER A 246 -0.85 25.67 -15.96
CA SER A 246 0.30 26.04 -16.74
C SER A 246 0.39 25.28 -18.06
N GLN A 247 0.11 25.96 -19.15
CA GLN A 247 0.32 25.43 -20.51
C GLN A 247 1.81 25.34 -20.88
N ARG A 248 2.69 26.02 -20.13
CA ARG A 248 4.13 25.99 -20.35
C ARG A 248 4.71 24.59 -20.10
N ALA A 249 4.40 23.97 -18.95
CA ALA A 249 4.90 22.63 -18.63
C ALA A 249 4.36 21.57 -19.63
N ILE A 250 3.11 21.72 -20.08
CA ILE A 250 2.51 20.89 -21.12
C ILE A 250 3.26 21.05 -22.46
N GLY A 251 3.55 22.32 -22.84
CA GLY A 251 4.28 22.67 -24.06
C GLY A 251 5.74 22.23 -24.04
N HIS A 252 6.41 22.27 -22.88
CA HIS A 252 7.79 21.79 -22.71
C HIS A 252 7.94 20.31 -23.06
N LEU A 253 6.96 19.50 -22.71
CA LEU A 253 6.94 18.09 -23.05
C LEU A 253 6.50 17.81 -24.50
N GLY A 254 6.13 18.85 -25.27
CA GLY A 254 5.54 18.69 -26.59
C GLY A 254 4.21 17.93 -26.57
N LEU A 255 3.49 17.97 -25.45
CA LEU A 255 2.20 17.32 -25.29
C LEU A 255 1.09 18.19 -25.89
N ARG A 256 0.36 17.64 -26.86
CA ARG A 256 -0.88 18.21 -27.38
C ARG A 256 -2.06 17.53 -26.70
N VAL A 257 -2.88 18.32 -26.02
CA VAL A 257 -4.12 17.84 -25.39
C VAL A 257 -5.27 18.08 -26.38
N ASP A 258 -5.89 16.99 -26.83
CA ASP A 258 -7.01 17.04 -27.76
C ASP A 258 -8.36 17.11 -27.03
N LYS A 259 -8.45 16.48 -25.84
CA LYS A 259 -9.65 16.45 -25.02
C LYS A 259 -9.32 16.26 -23.53
N VAL A 260 -10.05 16.93 -22.66
CA VAL A 260 -10.06 16.73 -21.19
C VAL A 260 -11.33 15.98 -20.81
N ASN A 261 -11.17 14.76 -20.31
CA ASN A 261 -12.30 13.91 -19.90
C ASN A 261 -12.71 14.18 -18.46
N TRP A 262 -11.76 14.56 -17.61
CA TRP A 262 -11.97 14.90 -16.22
C TRP A 262 -10.89 15.84 -15.71
N PHE A 263 -11.27 16.75 -14.80
CA PHE A 263 -10.37 17.68 -14.14
C PHE A 263 -10.81 17.90 -12.70
N SER A 264 -9.84 17.98 -11.80
CA SER A 264 -10.07 18.31 -10.38
C SER A 264 -8.84 18.94 -9.76
N THR A 265 -9.07 19.82 -8.81
CA THR A 265 -8.02 20.41 -7.98
C THR A 265 -8.11 19.94 -6.55
N TYR A 266 -6.99 19.97 -5.81
CA TYR A 266 -6.95 19.56 -4.40
C TYR A 266 -5.75 20.12 -3.66
N HIS A 267 -5.92 20.28 -2.34
CA HIS A 267 -4.80 20.53 -1.45
C HIS A 267 -4.18 19.23 -0.98
N VAL A 268 -2.87 19.22 -0.90
CA VAL A 268 -2.10 18.09 -0.37
C VAL A 268 -1.83 18.31 1.11
N HIS A 269 -2.10 17.29 1.90
CA HIS A 269 -1.86 17.27 3.34
C HIS A 269 -0.75 16.27 3.67
N HIS A 270 -0.05 16.50 4.79
CA HIS A 270 0.89 15.58 5.40
C HIS A 270 0.54 15.46 6.89
N ARG A 271 -0.14 14.38 7.25
CA ARG A 271 -0.67 14.17 8.60
C ARG A 271 -0.58 12.70 8.98
N VAL A 272 -0.30 12.42 10.25
CA VAL A 272 -0.35 11.06 10.81
C VAL A 272 -1.10 11.13 12.13
N ALA A 273 -2.07 10.25 12.34
CA ALA A 273 -2.76 10.14 13.64
C ALA A 273 -1.78 9.76 14.74
N ALA A 274 -1.97 10.30 15.94
CA ALA A 274 -1.09 10.02 17.06
C ALA A 274 -1.15 8.55 17.50
N HIS A 275 -2.31 7.92 17.31
CA HIS A 275 -2.53 6.49 17.54
C HIS A 275 -3.33 5.89 16.38
N PHE A 276 -3.05 4.64 16.05
CA PHE A 276 -3.77 3.88 15.03
C PHE A 276 -4.78 2.91 15.61
N SER A 277 -4.77 2.75 16.94
CA SER A 277 -5.72 1.90 17.63
C SER A 277 -6.02 2.40 19.04
N ARG A 278 -7.24 2.15 19.50
CA ARG A 278 -7.64 2.33 20.88
C ARG A 278 -8.75 1.34 21.23
N GLY A 279 -8.48 0.46 22.20
CA GLY A 279 -9.41 -0.59 22.56
C GLY A 279 -9.71 -1.51 21.37
N ARG A 280 -10.97 -1.56 20.96
CA ARG A 280 -11.48 -2.39 19.87
C ARG A 280 -11.60 -1.64 18.53
N VAL A 281 -11.04 -0.44 18.46
CA VAL A 281 -11.19 0.46 17.30
C VAL A 281 -9.85 0.72 16.65
N PHE A 282 -9.78 0.61 15.32
CA PHE A 282 -8.58 0.75 14.50
C PHE A 282 -8.78 1.79 13.40
N LEU A 283 -7.73 2.54 13.08
CA LEU A 283 -7.67 3.48 11.97
C LEU A 283 -6.77 2.93 10.87
N LEU A 284 -7.20 3.02 9.60
CA LEU A 284 -6.49 2.51 8.45
C LEU A 284 -6.53 3.49 7.26
N GLY A 285 -5.48 3.50 6.47
CA GLY A 285 -5.38 4.35 5.29
C GLY A 285 -5.50 5.83 5.63
N ASP A 286 -6.22 6.60 4.82
CA ASP A 286 -6.36 8.05 4.99
C ASP A 286 -6.99 8.47 6.32
N ALA A 287 -7.70 7.58 7.01
CA ALA A 287 -8.17 7.83 8.37
C ALA A 287 -7.02 7.94 9.38
N SER A 288 -5.92 7.23 9.15
CA SER A 288 -4.72 7.20 10.01
C SER A 288 -3.57 8.05 9.49
N HIS A 289 -3.37 8.19 8.19
CA HIS A 289 -2.27 8.97 7.59
C HIS A 289 -2.60 9.48 6.21
N ILE A 290 -2.17 10.70 5.93
CA ILE A 290 -2.25 11.35 4.62
C ILE A 290 -0.88 11.91 4.28
N HIS A 291 -0.44 11.76 3.06
CA HIS A 291 0.83 12.29 2.58
C HIS A 291 0.73 12.79 1.14
N SER A 292 1.80 13.44 0.65
CA SER A 292 1.86 13.93 -0.71
C SER A 292 1.72 12.78 -1.72
N PRO A 293 1.22 13.05 -2.95
CA PRO A 293 1.07 12.03 -3.99
C PRO A 293 2.41 11.54 -4.57
N VAL A 294 3.53 12.11 -4.12
CA VAL A 294 4.87 11.74 -4.59
C VAL A 294 5.11 10.24 -4.42
N GLY A 295 5.42 9.58 -5.52
CA GLY A 295 5.66 8.14 -5.58
C GLY A 295 4.41 7.25 -5.60
N GLY A 296 3.18 7.81 -5.57
CA GLY A 296 1.93 7.03 -5.68
C GLY A 296 1.74 6.01 -4.57
N GLN A 297 2.07 6.36 -3.31
CA GLN A 297 2.16 5.39 -2.23
C GLN A 297 0.94 5.32 -1.32
N GLY A 298 0.04 6.32 -1.29
CA GLY A 298 -1.06 6.43 -0.33
C GLY A 298 -1.99 5.23 -0.32
N MET A 299 -2.60 4.93 -1.44
CA MET A 299 -3.48 3.77 -1.60
C MET A 299 -2.78 2.46 -1.20
N ASN A 300 -1.55 2.26 -1.65
CA ASN A 300 -0.77 1.05 -1.35
C ASN A 300 -0.44 0.91 0.15
N THR A 301 -0.21 2.04 0.83
CA THR A 301 0.02 2.05 2.28
C THR A 301 -1.25 1.65 3.03
N GLY A 302 -2.41 2.20 2.67
CA GLY A 302 -3.70 1.82 3.25
C GLY A 302 -4.05 0.34 3.00
N ILE A 303 -3.75 -0.19 1.81
CA ILE A 303 -3.88 -1.62 1.51
C ILE A 303 -2.96 -2.44 2.42
N GLY A 304 -1.72 -1.99 2.63
CA GLY A 304 -0.79 -2.62 3.55
C GLY A 304 -1.27 -2.61 5.02
N ASP A 305 -1.95 -1.54 5.45
CA ASP A 305 -2.58 -1.47 6.78
C ASP A 305 -3.68 -2.52 6.90
N ALA A 306 -4.56 -2.59 5.90
CA ALA A 306 -5.67 -3.54 5.86
C ALA A 306 -5.19 -4.99 5.98
N ILE A 307 -4.18 -5.36 5.21
CA ILE A 307 -3.61 -6.71 5.20
C ILE A 307 -2.91 -7.03 6.52
N ASN A 308 -2.16 -6.07 7.07
CA ASN A 308 -1.47 -6.23 8.35
C ASN A 308 -2.46 -6.44 9.51
N LEU A 309 -3.58 -5.71 9.53
CA LEU A 309 -4.60 -5.84 10.56
C LEU A 309 -5.47 -7.11 10.37
N ALA A 310 -5.84 -7.43 9.13
CA ALA A 310 -6.80 -8.49 8.82
C ALA A 310 -6.43 -9.84 9.43
N TRP A 311 -5.20 -10.32 9.21
CA TRP A 311 -4.78 -11.61 9.74
C TRP A 311 -4.69 -11.63 11.27
N LYS A 312 -4.36 -10.49 11.89
CA LYS A 312 -4.30 -10.34 13.35
C LYS A 312 -5.69 -10.38 13.96
N LEU A 313 -6.65 -9.67 13.38
CA LEU A 313 -8.05 -9.74 13.81
C LEU A 313 -8.60 -11.16 13.66
N SER A 314 -8.33 -11.79 12.52
CA SER A 314 -8.76 -13.18 12.28
C SER A 314 -8.18 -14.14 13.33
N ALA A 315 -6.88 -14.07 13.60
CA ALA A 315 -6.22 -14.92 14.58
C ALA A 315 -6.80 -14.75 15.99
N VAL A 316 -7.10 -13.50 16.40
CA VAL A 316 -7.69 -13.22 17.71
C VAL A 316 -9.15 -13.70 17.79
N LEU A 317 -9.95 -13.45 16.76
CA LEU A 317 -11.35 -13.87 16.70
C LEU A 317 -11.53 -15.40 16.70
N ARG A 318 -10.56 -16.12 16.15
CA ARG A 318 -10.53 -17.59 16.14
C ARG A 318 -9.89 -18.20 17.39
N GLY A 319 -9.38 -17.40 18.32
CA GLY A 319 -8.66 -17.88 19.50
C GLY A 319 -7.26 -18.46 19.19
N GLU A 320 -6.71 -18.17 18.01
CA GLU A 320 -5.36 -18.57 17.61
C GLU A 320 -4.29 -17.68 18.25
N ALA A 321 -4.68 -16.52 18.75
CA ALA A 321 -3.81 -15.57 19.45
C ALA A 321 -4.57 -14.77 20.51
N GLY A 322 -3.87 -14.28 21.50
CA GLY A 322 -4.41 -13.34 22.47
C GLY A 322 -4.55 -11.90 21.91
N GLN A 323 -5.33 -11.05 22.58
CA GLN A 323 -5.57 -9.67 22.18
C GLN A 323 -4.30 -8.82 22.05
N GLN A 324 -3.22 -9.19 22.78
CA GLN A 324 -1.91 -8.52 22.66
C GLN A 324 -1.34 -8.53 21.23
N LEU A 325 -1.76 -9.48 20.37
CA LEU A 325 -1.37 -9.49 18.97
C LEU A 325 -1.81 -8.20 18.26
N LEU A 326 -2.97 -7.65 18.60
CA LEU A 326 -3.54 -6.47 17.95
C LEU A 326 -2.72 -5.20 18.21
N ALA A 327 -2.04 -5.11 19.37
CA ALA A 327 -1.15 -3.98 19.67
C ALA A 327 0.03 -3.88 18.69
N THR A 328 0.42 -4.99 18.06
CA THR A 328 1.48 -5.00 17.05
C THR A 328 1.07 -4.31 15.75
N TYR A 329 -0.22 -4.09 15.50
CA TYR A 329 -0.69 -3.33 14.33
C TYR A 329 -0.16 -1.90 14.37
N GLU A 330 -0.45 -1.17 15.44
CA GLU A 330 0.03 0.21 15.61
C GLU A 330 1.57 0.26 15.57
N ALA A 331 2.24 -0.61 16.35
CA ALA A 331 3.69 -0.64 16.43
C ALA A 331 4.37 -0.85 15.06
N GLU A 332 3.79 -1.66 14.20
CA GLU A 332 4.32 -1.94 12.85
C GLU A 332 3.98 -0.85 11.84
N ARG A 333 2.80 -0.21 11.93
CA ARG A 333 2.29 0.66 10.88
C ARG A 333 2.56 2.15 11.12
N ILE A 334 2.48 2.64 12.37
CA ILE A 334 2.66 4.06 12.67
C ILE A 334 4.08 4.54 12.35
N GLY A 335 5.11 3.76 12.71
CA GLY A 335 6.50 4.12 12.42
C GLY A 335 6.81 4.12 10.92
N PHE A 336 6.19 3.25 10.15
CA PHE A 336 6.28 3.27 8.68
C PHE A 336 5.58 4.51 8.10
N ALA A 337 4.35 4.82 8.53
CA ALA A 337 3.60 5.99 8.07
C ALA A 337 4.35 7.30 8.38
N GLN A 338 4.91 7.43 9.58
CA GLN A 338 5.71 8.60 9.97
C GLN A 338 6.96 8.77 9.09
N ARG A 339 7.70 7.69 8.83
CA ARG A 339 8.86 7.74 7.92
C ARG A 339 8.46 8.07 6.48
N LEU A 340 7.35 7.52 6.00
CA LEU A 340 6.82 7.79 4.67
C LEU A 340 6.44 9.27 4.54
N VAL A 341 5.67 9.81 5.47
CA VAL A 341 5.28 11.22 5.50
C VAL A 341 6.53 12.11 5.53
N ALA A 342 7.48 11.86 6.44
CA ALA A 342 8.69 12.65 6.55
C ALA A 342 9.56 12.59 5.28
N THR A 343 9.63 11.45 4.60
CA THR A 343 10.42 11.29 3.36
C THR A 343 9.74 11.99 2.19
N THR A 344 8.44 11.79 2.02
CA THR A 344 7.66 12.43 0.96
C THR A 344 7.59 13.94 1.15
N ASP A 345 7.52 14.41 2.39
CA ASP A 345 7.55 15.83 2.73
C ASP A 345 8.88 16.50 2.35
N ARG A 346 10.01 15.85 2.66
CA ARG A 346 11.34 16.35 2.25
C ARG A 346 11.48 16.46 0.73
N VAL A 347 11.11 15.41 0.00
CA VAL A 347 11.16 15.43 -1.47
C VAL A 347 10.22 16.50 -2.02
N PHE A 348 9.02 16.57 -1.48
CA PHE A 348 8.02 17.55 -1.90
C PHE A 348 8.49 18.99 -1.62
N SER A 349 9.04 19.27 -0.44
CA SER A 349 9.55 20.59 -0.07
C SER A 349 10.67 21.04 -0.99
N LEU A 350 11.53 20.14 -1.47
CA LEU A 350 12.57 20.45 -2.46
C LEU A 350 11.97 20.80 -3.84
N VAL A 351 10.94 20.05 -4.26
CA VAL A 351 10.26 20.30 -5.55
C VAL A 351 9.42 21.58 -5.49
N ALA A 352 8.79 21.87 -4.36
CA ALA A 352 7.89 23.01 -4.17
C ALA A 352 8.59 24.28 -3.66
N ALA A 353 9.89 24.24 -3.37
CA ALA A 353 10.63 25.41 -2.90
C ALA A 353 10.63 26.54 -3.93
N GLN A 354 10.43 27.78 -3.47
CA GLN A 354 10.34 28.96 -4.31
C GLN A 354 11.59 29.86 -4.16
N GLY A 355 11.89 30.62 -5.22
CA GLY A 355 12.97 31.61 -5.28
C GLY A 355 14.11 31.20 -6.19
N LYS A 356 14.87 32.22 -6.69
CA LYS A 356 15.92 32.05 -7.71
C LYS A 356 16.96 30.97 -7.38
N LEU A 357 17.32 30.82 -6.10
CA LEU A 357 18.27 29.81 -5.66
C LEU A 357 17.63 28.39 -5.72
N ALA A 358 16.40 28.24 -5.24
CA ALA A 358 15.65 27.01 -5.33
C ALA A 358 15.44 26.60 -6.80
N ASP A 359 15.17 27.53 -7.68
CA ASP A 359 15.00 27.29 -9.12
C ASP A 359 16.27 26.74 -9.77
N VAL A 360 17.43 27.32 -9.46
CA VAL A 360 18.74 26.82 -9.94
C VAL A 360 19.01 25.42 -9.39
N VAL A 361 18.76 25.20 -8.12
CA VAL A 361 18.93 23.87 -7.51
C VAL A 361 18.01 22.86 -8.19
N ARG A 362 16.72 23.16 -8.32
CA ARG A 362 15.71 22.26 -8.89
C ARG A 362 15.92 21.96 -10.38
N THR A 363 16.26 22.99 -11.19
CA THR A 363 16.30 22.85 -12.65
C THR A 363 17.68 22.54 -13.22
N ARG A 364 18.76 22.75 -12.46
CA ARG A 364 20.15 22.53 -12.93
C ARG A 364 20.90 21.52 -12.06
N LEU A 365 20.98 21.78 -10.74
CA LEU A 365 21.82 20.97 -9.86
C LEU A 365 21.16 19.63 -9.52
N ALA A 366 19.90 19.62 -9.11
CA ALA A 366 19.20 18.39 -8.72
C ALA A 366 19.08 17.39 -9.87
N PRO A 367 18.69 17.77 -11.11
CA PRO A 367 18.65 16.82 -12.23
C PRO A 367 20.02 16.24 -12.56
N ALA A 368 21.09 17.06 -12.56
CA ALA A 368 22.44 16.59 -12.85
C ALA A 368 22.97 15.64 -11.76
N LEU A 369 22.78 16.00 -10.48
CA LEU A 369 23.15 15.14 -9.35
C LEU A 369 22.33 13.85 -9.33
N LEU A 370 21.03 13.94 -9.61
CA LEU A 370 20.16 12.78 -9.69
C LEU A 370 20.53 11.86 -10.86
N ALA A 371 20.82 12.43 -12.04
CA ALA A 371 21.29 11.66 -13.19
C ALA A 371 22.61 10.92 -12.88
N GLY A 372 23.58 11.61 -12.24
CA GLY A 372 24.82 11.01 -11.78
C GLY A 372 24.60 9.90 -10.72
N ALA A 373 23.74 10.16 -9.74
CA ALA A 373 23.40 9.18 -8.72
C ALA A 373 22.66 7.96 -9.31
N LEU A 374 21.75 8.20 -10.24
CA LEU A 374 21.01 7.15 -10.97
C LEU A 374 21.88 6.34 -11.94
N ALA A 375 23.09 6.81 -12.27
CA ALA A 375 24.07 5.97 -12.97
C ALA A 375 24.55 4.78 -12.11
N LEU A 376 24.48 4.92 -10.78
CA LEU A 376 24.91 3.88 -9.83
C LEU A 376 23.79 2.85 -9.60
N GLU A 377 24.08 1.57 -9.86
CA GLU A 377 23.11 0.48 -9.66
C GLU A 377 22.54 0.40 -8.21
N PRO A 378 23.35 0.54 -7.14
CA PRO A 378 22.84 0.51 -5.78
C PRO A 378 21.79 1.60 -5.49
N VAL A 379 21.98 2.81 -6.05
CA VAL A 379 21.04 3.93 -5.87
C VAL A 379 19.73 3.65 -6.58
N ARG A 380 19.77 3.15 -7.81
CA ARG A 380 18.56 2.73 -8.54
C ARG A 380 17.81 1.64 -7.79
N ALA A 381 18.53 0.61 -7.31
CA ALA A 381 17.93 -0.47 -6.54
C ALA A 381 17.29 0.02 -5.24
N TYR A 382 17.95 0.94 -4.53
CA TYR A 382 17.41 1.57 -3.33
C TYR A 382 16.11 2.35 -3.62
N LEU A 383 16.11 3.20 -4.65
CA LEU A 383 14.93 3.96 -5.05
C LEU A 383 13.78 3.05 -5.48
N PHE A 384 14.07 2.04 -6.30
CA PHE A 384 13.06 1.07 -6.70
C PHE A 384 12.45 0.37 -5.49
N ARG A 385 13.26 -0.17 -4.57
CA ARG A 385 12.79 -0.84 -3.36
C ARG A 385 11.93 0.07 -2.48
N THR A 386 12.29 1.36 -2.40
CA THR A 386 11.54 2.36 -1.62
C THR A 386 10.18 2.64 -2.23
N VAL A 387 10.14 3.00 -3.53
CA VAL A 387 8.90 3.35 -4.22
C VAL A 387 7.97 2.15 -4.35
N SER A 388 8.51 0.97 -4.66
CA SER A 388 7.73 -0.27 -4.79
C SER A 388 7.28 -0.89 -3.45
N GLN A 389 7.63 -0.28 -2.32
CA GLN A 389 7.33 -0.72 -0.94
C GLN A 389 7.90 -2.10 -0.55
N ILE A 390 8.80 -2.69 -1.35
CA ILE A 390 9.44 -3.97 -1.00
C ILE A 390 10.53 -3.82 0.08
N MET A 391 10.90 -2.59 0.46
CA MET A 391 11.79 -2.28 1.59
C MET A 391 11.07 -2.25 2.94
N VAL A 392 9.75 -2.24 2.97
CA VAL A 392 9.00 -2.20 4.23
C VAL A 392 9.37 -3.42 5.05
N ASN A 393 9.73 -3.19 6.31
CA ASN A 393 10.06 -4.25 7.26
C ASN A 393 9.52 -3.90 8.65
N TYR A 394 9.42 -4.92 9.49
CA TYR A 394 8.91 -4.86 10.86
C TYR A 394 9.94 -5.39 11.88
N ARG A 395 11.25 -5.19 11.63
CA ARG A 395 12.33 -5.72 12.48
C ARG A 395 12.20 -5.33 13.96
N GLY A 396 11.57 -4.18 14.27
CA GLY A 396 11.31 -3.74 15.64
C GLY A 396 10.01 -4.27 16.25
N SER A 397 9.26 -5.14 15.56
CA SER A 397 8.03 -5.72 16.07
C SER A 397 8.31 -6.82 17.10
N ALA A 398 7.45 -6.94 18.13
CA ALA A 398 7.48 -8.06 19.06
C ALA A 398 7.27 -9.43 18.36
N LEU A 399 6.72 -9.43 17.14
CA LEU A 399 6.56 -10.63 16.32
C LEU A 399 7.82 -11.03 15.56
N SER A 400 8.86 -10.19 15.55
CA SER A 400 10.05 -10.40 14.73
C SER A 400 11.19 -10.92 15.58
N ALA A 401 11.77 -12.05 15.19
CA ALA A 401 12.87 -12.67 15.93
C ALA A 401 13.87 -13.36 15.00
N GLY A 402 15.13 -13.41 15.44
CA GLY A 402 16.21 -14.14 14.82
C GLY A 402 16.71 -13.58 13.49
N ALA A 403 17.73 -14.24 12.95
CA ALA A 403 18.33 -13.93 11.65
C ALA A 403 19.03 -15.17 11.07
N ALA A 404 18.95 -15.32 9.75
CA ALA A 404 19.69 -16.34 9.01
C ALA A 404 20.13 -15.75 7.65
N GLY A 405 21.43 -15.82 7.37
CA GLY A 405 22.03 -15.08 6.26
C GLY A 405 21.88 -13.57 6.43
N ALA A 406 21.37 -12.88 5.41
CA ALA A 406 21.06 -11.45 5.45
C ALA A 406 19.60 -11.15 5.82
N VAL A 407 18.79 -12.18 6.08
CA VAL A 407 17.35 -12.06 6.35
C VAL A 407 17.09 -12.11 7.86
N HIS A 408 16.33 -11.15 8.34
CA HIS A 408 15.94 -11.01 9.75
C HIS A 408 14.45 -11.23 9.93
N GLY A 409 14.02 -11.60 11.12
CA GLY A 409 12.62 -11.46 11.51
C GLY A 409 12.14 -10.02 11.26
N GLY A 410 10.96 -9.88 10.68
CA GLY A 410 10.38 -8.63 10.24
C GLY A 410 10.66 -8.24 8.78
N ASP A 411 11.55 -8.93 8.09
CA ASP A 411 11.82 -8.66 6.68
C ASP A 411 10.72 -9.23 5.77
N ARG A 412 10.51 -8.59 4.63
CA ARG A 412 9.86 -9.24 3.50
C ARG A 412 10.76 -10.39 3.02
N LEU A 413 10.18 -11.57 2.80
CA LEU A 413 10.93 -12.69 2.23
C LEU A 413 11.56 -12.28 0.88
N PRO A 414 12.87 -12.48 0.68
CA PRO A 414 13.49 -12.25 -0.63
C PRO A 414 12.85 -13.11 -1.72
N TRP A 415 12.54 -12.48 -2.85
CA TRP A 415 12.00 -13.18 -4.01
C TRP A 415 13.12 -13.78 -4.85
N VAL A 416 12.96 -15.02 -5.23
CA VAL A 416 13.87 -15.75 -6.12
C VAL A 416 13.05 -16.55 -7.12
N ALA A 417 13.28 -16.29 -8.41
CA ALA A 417 12.76 -17.13 -9.48
C ALA A 417 13.80 -18.22 -9.81
N GLU A 418 13.40 -19.47 -9.67
CA GLU A 418 14.24 -20.61 -10.05
C GLU A 418 13.36 -21.70 -10.65
N GLY A 419 13.67 -22.07 -11.89
CA GLY A 419 12.84 -22.99 -12.66
C GLY A 419 11.48 -22.39 -13.06
N PRO A 420 10.44 -23.23 -13.14
CA PRO A 420 9.11 -22.79 -13.60
C PRO A 420 8.30 -22.01 -12.55
N THR A 421 8.73 -22.02 -11.30
CA THR A 421 8.03 -21.36 -10.18
C THR A 421 8.99 -20.52 -9.35
N ASP A 422 8.48 -19.49 -8.69
CA ASP A 422 9.22 -18.69 -7.71
C ASP A 422 8.95 -19.16 -6.27
N ASN A 423 9.82 -18.77 -5.32
CA ASN A 423 9.65 -19.11 -3.91
C ASN A 423 8.45 -18.39 -3.23
N HIS A 424 7.84 -17.41 -3.89
CA HIS A 424 6.61 -16.77 -3.43
C HIS A 424 5.34 -17.50 -3.94
N ALA A 425 5.45 -18.52 -4.79
CA ALA A 425 4.30 -19.23 -5.31
C ALA A 425 3.46 -19.89 -4.21
N THR A 426 4.08 -20.37 -3.13
CA THR A 426 3.43 -20.96 -1.97
C THR A 426 2.74 -19.94 -1.08
N LEU A 427 3.14 -18.65 -1.16
CA LEU A 427 2.60 -17.56 -0.34
C LEU A 427 1.21 -17.09 -0.78
N ARG A 428 0.59 -17.72 -1.78
CA ARG A 428 -0.81 -17.47 -2.15
C ARG A 428 -1.79 -17.84 -1.04
N ALA A 429 -1.44 -18.81 -0.19
CA ALA A 429 -2.23 -19.14 0.97
C ALA A 429 -2.09 -18.07 2.06
N ILE A 430 -3.21 -17.60 2.60
CA ILE A 430 -3.24 -16.70 3.75
C ILE A 430 -3.08 -17.56 5.01
N ALA A 431 -1.85 -17.96 5.31
CA ALA A 431 -1.53 -18.85 6.42
C ALA A 431 -0.07 -18.66 6.88
N TRP A 432 0.20 -19.14 8.08
CA TRP A 432 1.58 -19.34 8.52
C TRP A 432 2.25 -20.42 7.66
N GLN A 433 3.51 -20.24 7.30
CA GLN A 433 4.30 -21.19 6.49
C GLN A 433 5.74 -21.20 6.96
N GLY A 434 6.37 -22.37 6.92
CA GLY A 434 7.82 -22.52 7.08
C GLY A 434 8.49 -22.69 5.73
N HIS A 435 9.59 -21.98 5.47
CA HIS A 435 10.43 -22.16 4.28
C HIS A 435 11.82 -22.62 4.70
N VAL A 436 12.35 -23.65 4.04
CA VAL A 436 13.74 -24.10 4.14
C VAL A 436 14.33 -24.21 2.74
N TYR A 437 15.50 -23.64 2.54
CA TYR A 437 16.25 -23.69 1.27
C TYR A 437 17.41 -24.65 1.41
N GLY A 438 17.21 -25.91 1.02
CA GLY A 438 18.14 -27.03 1.18
C GLY A 438 17.46 -28.26 1.73
N ALA A 439 17.92 -28.76 2.86
CA ALA A 439 17.37 -29.94 3.53
C ALA A 439 16.71 -29.55 4.86
N ALA A 440 15.55 -30.12 5.14
CA ALA A 440 14.86 -29.98 6.43
C ALA A 440 14.90 -31.34 7.16
N ALA A 441 15.32 -31.31 8.43
CA ALA A 441 15.34 -32.50 9.28
C ALA A 441 13.93 -32.94 9.66
N GLU A 442 13.72 -34.24 9.89
CA GLU A 442 12.41 -34.78 10.23
C GLU A 442 11.82 -34.19 11.53
N PRO A 443 12.60 -33.92 12.61
CA PRO A 443 12.07 -33.27 13.80
C PRO A 443 11.45 -31.90 13.53
N LEU A 444 12.06 -31.09 12.62
CA LEU A 444 11.49 -29.79 12.23
C LEU A 444 10.18 -29.95 11.45
N ARG A 445 10.10 -30.95 10.56
CA ARG A 445 8.86 -31.27 9.82
C ARG A 445 7.73 -31.63 10.78
N ALA A 446 8.03 -32.50 11.74
CA ALA A 446 7.08 -32.92 12.77
C ALA A 446 6.62 -31.72 13.62
N GLN A 447 7.52 -30.83 14.02
CA GLN A 447 7.20 -29.64 14.81
C GLN A 447 6.32 -28.65 14.02
N CYS A 448 6.66 -28.38 12.76
CA CYS A 448 5.83 -27.55 11.89
C CYS A 448 4.42 -28.14 11.73
N ALA A 449 4.33 -29.46 11.52
CA ALA A 449 3.04 -30.16 11.40
C ALA A 449 2.23 -30.08 12.69
N ALA A 450 2.85 -30.21 13.87
CA ALA A 450 2.19 -30.09 15.17
C ALA A 450 1.57 -28.70 15.38
N HIS A 451 2.15 -27.65 14.81
CA HIS A 451 1.60 -26.29 14.82
C HIS A 451 0.67 -25.99 13.62
N GLY A 452 0.35 -26.96 12.77
CA GLY A 452 -0.44 -26.70 11.56
C GLY A 452 0.23 -25.77 10.54
N VAL A 453 1.56 -25.65 10.59
CA VAL A 453 2.38 -24.80 9.72
C VAL A 453 2.93 -25.63 8.55
N PRO A 454 2.46 -25.47 7.31
CA PRO A 454 3.02 -26.13 6.15
C PRO A 454 4.50 -25.78 5.98
N LEU A 455 5.38 -26.79 5.88
CA LEU A 455 6.81 -26.59 5.63
C LEU A 455 7.11 -26.80 4.14
N GLN A 456 7.57 -25.75 3.48
CA GLN A 456 8.04 -25.77 2.10
C GLN A 456 9.55 -25.96 2.07
N VAL A 457 10.01 -26.94 1.32
CA VAL A 457 11.45 -27.21 1.16
C VAL A 457 11.84 -27.02 -0.30
N PHE A 458 12.72 -26.07 -0.53
CA PHE A 458 13.24 -25.75 -1.86
C PHE A 458 14.64 -26.31 -2.01
N PRO A 459 14.99 -26.98 -3.11
CA PRO A 459 16.36 -27.39 -3.37
C PRO A 459 17.30 -26.17 -3.32
N TRP A 460 18.46 -26.33 -2.67
CA TRP A 460 19.43 -25.22 -2.57
C TRP A 460 20.00 -24.85 -3.92
N SER A 461 20.09 -23.55 -4.19
CA SER A 461 20.85 -23.00 -5.31
C SER A 461 21.62 -21.75 -4.91
N ALA A 462 22.58 -21.35 -5.74
CA ALA A 462 23.34 -20.13 -5.54
C ALA A 462 22.48 -18.85 -5.59
N ALA A 463 21.34 -18.89 -6.26
CA ALA A 463 20.42 -17.75 -6.36
C ALA A 463 19.81 -17.40 -5.00
N TYR A 464 19.49 -18.39 -4.18
CA TYR A 464 19.01 -18.16 -2.81
C TYR A 464 20.06 -17.48 -1.94
N GLY A 465 21.33 -17.97 -2.01
CA GLY A 465 22.45 -17.33 -1.31
C GLY A 465 22.70 -15.88 -1.77
N ALA A 466 22.64 -15.62 -3.07
CA ALA A 466 22.77 -14.27 -3.63
C ALA A 466 21.62 -13.34 -3.21
N ALA A 467 20.43 -13.88 -2.91
CA ALA A 467 19.31 -13.14 -2.36
C ALA A 467 19.40 -12.94 -0.83
N GLY A 468 20.44 -13.46 -0.19
CA GLY A 468 20.69 -13.32 1.25
C GLY A 468 20.10 -14.42 2.12
N LEU A 469 19.53 -15.47 1.51
CA LEU A 469 19.02 -16.64 2.23
C LEU A 469 20.16 -17.59 2.61
N GLU A 470 20.04 -18.28 3.74
CA GLU A 470 21.03 -19.22 4.24
C GLU A 470 20.57 -20.66 4.02
N ARG A 471 21.51 -21.52 3.66
CA ARG A 471 21.23 -22.93 3.37
C ARG A 471 20.78 -23.66 4.63
N ASN A 472 19.70 -24.44 4.52
CA ASN A 472 19.07 -25.25 5.56
C ASN A 472 18.46 -24.46 6.74
N ALA A 473 18.50 -23.13 6.72
CA ALA A 473 17.86 -22.31 7.74
C ALA A 473 16.34 -22.34 7.61
N LEU A 474 15.64 -22.17 8.73
CA LEU A 474 14.19 -22.00 8.77
C LEU A 474 13.83 -20.51 8.65
N TYR A 475 12.88 -20.21 7.79
CA TYR A 475 12.18 -18.92 7.71
C TYR A 475 10.69 -19.16 7.95
N LEU A 476 10.21 -18.77 9.13
CA LEU A 476 8.78 -18.80 9.46
C LEU A 476 8.11 -17.54 8.91
N LEU A 477 7.08 -17.72 8.11
CA LEU A 477 6.38 -16.64 7.41
C LEU A 477 4.99 -16.45 8.01
N ARG A 478 4.63 -15.18 8.22
CA ARG A 478 3.30 -14.74 8.64
C ARG A 478 2.31 -14.82 7.47
N PRO A 479 1.00 -14.80 7.75
CA PRO A 479 -0.02 -14.74 6.70
C PRO A 479 0.14 -13.57 5.72
N ASP A 480 0.70 -12.41 6.15
CA ASP A 480 1.02 -11.25 5.31
C ASP A 480 2.40 -11.33 4.65
N THR A 481 3.00 -12.53 4.61
CA THR A 481 4.24 -12.88 3.89
C THR A 481 5.54 -12.27 4.43
N TYR A 482 5.52 -11.66 5.61
CA TYR A 482 6.73 -11.23 6.29
C TYR A 482 7.35 -12.38 7.06
N VAL A 483 8.68 -12.40 7.13
CA VAL A 483 9.42 -13.33 7.97
C VAL A 483 9.15 -12.96 9.44
N ALA A 484 8.52 -13.85 10.16
CA ALA A 484 8.30 -13.69 11.60
C ALA A 484 9.54 -14.09 12.39
N PHE A 485 10.11 -15.23 12.02
CA PHE A 485 11.24 -15.82 12.71
C PHE A 485 12.21 -16.42 11.69
N ALA A 486 13.50 -16.14 11.84
CA ALA A 486 14.55 -16.73 11.04
C ALA A 486 15.54 -17.46 11.96
N ASP A 487 15.73 -18.75 11.73
CA ASP A 487 16.59 -19.59 12.55
C ASP A 487 17.61 -20.33 11.68
N ARG A 488 18.89 -20.02 11.89
CA ARG A 488 20.01 -20.66 11.20
C ARG A 488 20.09 -22.15 11.48
N ALA A 489 19.83 -22.55 12.72
CA ALA A 489 19.92 -23.94 13.13
C ALA A 489 18.71 -24.78 12.69
N ALA A 490 17.60 -24.12 12.35
CA ALA A 490 16.33 -24.75 12.06
C ALA A 490 15.90 -25.75 13.19
N ASP A 491 16.10 -25.31 14.47
CA ASP A 491 15.88 -26.10 15.65
C ASP A 491 14.38 -26.16 16.00
N PRO A 492 13.75 -27.33 16.09
CA PRO A 492 12.36 -27.47 16.52
C PRO A 492 12.05 -26.82 17.86
N ALA A 493 12.97 -26.84 18.82
CA ALA A 493 12.77 -26.25 20.14
C ALA A 493 12.69 -24.72 20.10
N THR A 494 13.46 -24.07 19.24
CA THR A 494 13.39 -22.60 19.05
C THR A 494 12.09 -22.19 18.38
N LEU A 495 11.56 -23.00 17.46
CA LEU A 495 10.25 -22.78 16.84
C LEU A 495 9.11 -22.91 17.86
N GLU A 496 9.15 -23.93 18.73
CA GLU A 496 8.19 -24.10 19.84
C GLU A 496 8.24 -22.90 20.79
N HIS A 497 9.44 -22.49 21.18
CA HIS A 497 9.64 -21.33 22.05
C HIS A 497 9.07 -20.04 21.41
N TYR A 498 9.29 -19.84 20.10
CA TYR A 498 8.77 -18.67 19.37
C TYR A 498 7.24 -18.56 19.48
N PHE A 499 6.51 -19.67 19.27
CA PHE A 499 5.06 -19.68 19.34
C PHE A 499 4.53 -19.57 20.77
N SER A 500 5.13 -20.29 21.71
CA SER A 500 4.70 -20.30 23.11
C SER A 500 4.91 -18.93 23.80
N GLU A 501 6.07 -18.29 23.58
CA GLU A 501 6.38 -16.96 24.15
C GLU A 501 5.38 -15.89 23.68
N ARG A 502 4.89 -16.00 22.44
CA ARG A 502 3.96 -15.06 21.82
C ARG A 502 2.49 -15.47 21.95
N ALA A 503 2.23 -16.58 22.64
CA ALA A 503 0.89 -17.17 22.76
C ALA A 503 0.17 -17.32 21.40
N LEU A 504 0.93 -17.71 20.37
CA LEU A 504 0.41 -17.97 19.03
C LEU A 504 0.12 -19.47 18.88
N ARG A 505 -1.05 -19.80 18.33
CA ARG A 505 -1.51 -21.16 18.06
C ARG A 505 -2.04 -21.27 16.64
N PRO A 506 -1.16 -21.22 15.62
CA PRO A 506 -1.61 -21.35 14.26
C PRO A 506 -2.40 -22.65 14.07
N GLN A 507 -3.49 -22.59 13.31
CA GLN A 507 -4.21 -23.76 12.89
C GLN A 507 -3.94 -24.00 11.40
N ALA A 508 -4.05 -25.24 10.97
CA ALA A 508 -3.98 -25.56 9.54
C ALA A 508 -5.05 -24.72 8.80
N ALA A 509 -4.66 -24.10 7.69
CA ALA A 509 -5.60 -23.34 6.87
C ALA A 509 -6.82 -24.23 6.55
N ALA A 510 -8.02 -23.71 6.79
CA ALA A 510 -9.24 -24.39 6.33
C ALA A 510 -9.14 -24.57 4.81
N ARG A 511 -9.35 -25.80 4.32
CA ARG A 511 -9.26 -26.18 2.91
C ARG A 511 -10.37 -25.53 2.08
#